data_322736b0480ee9de11535bcf0262330a
#
_entry.id   322736b0480ee9de11535bcf0262330a
#
_cell.length_a   1.000
_cell.length_b   1.000
_cell.length_c   1.000
_cell.angle_alpha   90.00
_cell.angle_beta   90.00
_cell.angle_gamma   90.00
#
_symmetry.space_group_name_H-M   'P 1'
#
loop_
_entity.id
_entity.type
_entity.pdbx_description
1 polymer ?
#
loop_
_entity_poly.entity_id
_entity_poly.type
_entity_poly.pdbx_seq_one_letter_code
_entity_poly.pdbx_strand_id
1 'polypeptide(L)'
;RRGFQLVFIHSHHYGNVPAVKQAVRECYDEFQNMKMVILEERQSMREKAREVCTSPFAHPVFWHACEVETSQALECCPDRVYMERAICDYPNFQKDFDSTPTYWDEVTKTGVMGDATAGTKEKGKALTDAEVEAMIRLVKYELKKTDIAGKEAE
;
A
#
# COMPACT_ATOMS: atom_id res chain seq x y z
N ARG A 1 27.02 9.85 -9.70
CA ARG A 1 26.12 10.75 -8.95
C ARG A 1 25.39 11.59 -9.99
N ARG A 2 24.07 11.43 -10.13
CA ARG A 2 23.27 11.99 -11.24
C ARG A 2 22.51 13.27 -10.85
N GLY A 3 22.84 13.90 -9.69
CA GLY A 3 22.24 15.17 -9.27
C GLY A 3 20.80 15.10 -8.75
N PHE A 4 20.29 13.91 -8.42
CA PHE A 4 18.97 13.80 -7.77
C PHE A 4 19.06 14.38 -6.35
N GLN A 5 18.16 15.31 -6.02
CA GLN A 5 18.03 15.89 -4.69
C GLN A 5 16.87 15.29 -3.90
N LEU A 6 15.86 14.76 -4.59
CA LEU A 6 14.67 14.20 -3.99
C LEU A 6 14.27 12.92 -4.73
N VAL A 7 14.05 11.85 -4.00
CA VAL A 7 13.61 10.55 -4.51
C VAL A 7 12.39 10.08 -3.74
N PHE A 8 11.33 9.72 -4.44
CA PHE A 8 10.14 9.10 -3.87
C PHE A 8 10.17 7.60 -4.12
N ILE A 9 9.91 6.83 -3.07
CA ILE A 9 9.93 5.37 -3.10
C ILE A 9 8.54 4.89 -2.69
N HIS A 10 7.90 4.12 -3.56
CA HIS A 10 6.59 3.52 -3.28
C HIS A 10 6.67 2.00 -3.39
N SER A 11 6.00 1.31 -2.46
CA SER A 11 5.73 -0.12 -2.55
C SER A 11 4.29 -0.38 -2.11
N HIS A 12 3.49 -0.90 -3.03
CA HIS A 12 2.11 -1.26 -2.73
C HIS A 12 2.03 -2.52 -1.84
N HIS A 13 3.02 -3.40 -1.91
CA HIS A 13 3.08 -4.60 -1.08
C HIS A 13 3.56 -4.29 0.34
N TYR A 14 2.72 -4.60 1.34
CA TYR A 14 2.98 -4.29 2.76
C TYR A 14 4.26 -4.94 3.28
N GLY A 15 4.53 -6.19 2.90
CA GLY A 15 5.72 -6.93 3.32
C GLY A 15 7.05 -6.29 2.93
N ASN A 16 7.07 -5.41 1.91
CA ASN A 16 8.28 -4.69 1.50
C ASN A 16 8.61 -3.48 2.37
N VAL A 17 7.64 -2.95 3.13
CA VAL A 17 7.81 -1.70 3.89
C VAL A 17 8.98 -1.73 4.87
N PRO A 18 9.17 -2.78 5.70
CA PRO A 18 10.33 -2.85 6.59
C PRO A 18 11.67 -2.83 5.84
N ALA A 19 11.76 -3.58 4.73
CA ALA A 19 12.97 -3.64 3.91
C ALA A 19 13.27 -2.29 3.24
N VAL A 20 12.24 -1.60 2.71
CA VAL A 20 12.40 -0.26 2.14
C VAL A 20 12.84 0.75 3.20
N LYS A 21 12.25 0.73 4.40
CA LYS A 21 12.63 1.60 5.51
C LYS A 21 14.08 1.37 5.93
N GLN A 22 14.51 0.12 5.99
CA GLN A 22 15.88 -0.23 6.32
C GLN A 22 16.85 0.22 5.22
N ALA A 23 16.56 -0.05 3.96
CA ALA A 23 17.38 0.40 2.83
C ALA A 23 17.52 1.93 2.78
N VAL A 24 16.46 2.68 2.99
CA VAL A 24 16.51 4.16 3.07
C VAL A 24 17.42 4.61 4.21
N ARG A 25 17.34 3.97 5.37
CA ARG A 25 18.21 4.29 6.52
C ARG A 25 19.68 4.03 6.22
N GLU A 26 20.01 2.91 5.59
CA GLU A 26 21.38 2.56 5.20
C GLU A 26 21.95 3.50 4.14
N CYS A 27 21.12 3.93 3.20
CA CYS A 27 21.51 4.90 2.17
C CYS A 27 21.67 6.33 2.70
N TYR A 28 21.07 6.67 3.84
CA TYR A 28 21.01 8.04 4.34
C TYR A 28 22.40 8.64 4.57
N ASP A 29 23.31 7.87 5.15
CA ASP A 29 24.67 8.33 5.44
C ASP A 29 25.52 8.48 4.16
N GLU A 30 25.24 7.67 3.15
CA GLU A 30 25.96 7.73 1.86
C GLU A 30 25.48 8.89 0.97
N PHE A 31 24.18 9.22 1.04
CA PHE A 31 23.53 10.20 0.15
C PHE A 31 22.96 11.39 0.90
N GLN A 32 23.77 12.02 1.76
CA GLN A 32 23.36 13.15 2.63
C GLN A 32 22.75 14.35 1.89
N ASN A 33 23.09 14.54 0.61
CA ASN A 33 22.55 15.61 -0.22
C ASN A 33 21.28 15.21 -0.99
N MET A 34 20.73 14.03 -0.70
CA MET A 34 19.54 13.51 -1.37
C MET A 34 18.49 13.12 -0.33
N LYS A 35 17.33 13.74 -0.42
CA LYS A 35 16.20 13.37 0.42
C LYS A 35 15.48 12.17 -0.18
N MET A 36 15.26 11.12 0.61
CA MET A 36 14.46 9.95 0.25
C MET A 36 13.17 9.97 1.04
N VAL A 37 12.05 9.92 0.34
CA VAL A 37 10.70 9.94 0.92
C VAL A 37 9.98 8.65 0.56
N ILE A 38 9.55 7.92 1.57
CA ILE A 38 8.74 6.71 1.37
C ILE A 38 7.28 7.16 1.26
N LEU A 39 6.68 6.92 0.09
CA LEU A 39 5.25 7.16 -0.14
C LEU A 39 4.45 6.00 0.46
N GLU A 40 4.20 6.08 1.76
CA GLU A 40 3.41 5.11 2.52
C GLU A 40 2.16 5.81 3.07
N GLU A 41 1.21 6.11 2.19
CA GLU A 41 -0.07 6.70 2.56
C GLU A 41 -1.19 5.65 2.49
N ARG A 42 -1.44 5.02 3.63
CA ARG A 42 -2.44 3.95 3.77
C ARG A 42 -3.72 4.40 4.44
N GLN A 43 -3.67 5.53 5.15
CA GLN A 43 -4.80 5.99 5.95
C GLN A 43 -5.99 6.37 5.07
N SER A 44 -5.75 7.18 4.03
CA SER A 44 -6.80 7.60 3.10
C SER A 44 -7.45 6.43 2.36
N MET A 45 -6.65 5.45 1.93
CA MET A 45 -7.17 4.22 1.32
C MET A 45 -7.99 3.39 2.32
N ARG A 46 -7.55 3.28 3.58
CA ARG A 46 -8.28 2.55 4.62
C ARG A 46 -9.61 3.21 4.97
N GLU A 47 -9.65 4.53 5.04
CA GLU A 47 -10.87 5.29 5.26
C GLU A 47 -11.84 5.07 4.09
N LYS A 48 -11.35 5.17 2.86
CA LYS A 48 -12.15 4.89 1.67
C LYS A 48 -12.62 3.44 1.62
N ALA A 49 -11.80 2.47 2.00
CA ALA A 49 -12.21 1.07 2.04
C ALA A 49 -13.36 0.82 3.02
N ARG A 50 -13.35 1.48 4.19
CA ARG A 50 -14.48 1.39 5.14
C ARG A 50 -15.77 2.03 4.61
N GLU A 51 -15.65 2.98 3.69
CA GLU A 51 -16.79 3.64 3.05
C GLU A 51 -17.40 2.78 1.92
N VAL A 52 -16.55 2.17 1.07
CA VAL A 52 -17.01 1.56 -0.18
C VAL A 52 -17.09 0.03 -0.16
N CYS A 53 -16.30 -0.64 0.69
CA CYS A 53 -16.33 -2.10 0.79
C CYS A 53 -17.57 -2.58 1.54
N THR A 54 -18.09 -3.71 1.08
CA THR A 54 -19.34 -4.31 1.58
C THR A 54 -19.11 -5.56 2.40
N SER A 55 -17.96 -6.22 2.21
CA SER A 55 -17.58 -7.40 2.98
C SER A 55 -16.86 -7.03 4.29
N PRO A 56 -16.95 -7.85 5.34
CA PRO A 56 -16.15 -7.65 6.54
C PRO A 56 -14.65 -7.75 6.25
N PHE A 57 -13.84 -7.01 6.98
CA PHE A 57 -12.40 -7.21 6.94
C PHE A 57 -12.00 -8.42 7.80
N ALA A 58 -11.23 -9.34 7.23
CA ALA A 58 -10.76 -10.53 7.94
C ALA A 58 -9.80 -10.20 9.09
N HIS A 59 -9.04 -9.09 8.97
CA HIS A 59 -8.14 -8.60 9.99
C HIS A 59 -8.18 -7.06 10.05
N PRO A 60 -8.09 -6.44 11.23
CA PRO A 60 -8.24 -4.98 11.37
C PRO A 60 -7.14 -4.17 10.67
N VAL A 61 -5.97 -4.74 10.49
CA VAL A 61 -4.79 -4.06 9.93
C VAL A 61 -4.32 -4.68 8.63
N PHE A 62 -4.51 -5.97 8.47
CA PHE A 62 -3.90 -6.77 7.41
C PHE A 62 -4.96 -7.20 6.39
N TRP A 63 -4.73 -6.87 5.12
CA TRP A 63 -5.59 -7.22 4.00
C TRP A 63 -4.80 -7.99 2.96
N HIS A 64 -5.35 -9.05 2.43
CA HIS A 64 -4.69 -9.83 1.40
C HIS A 64 -5.69 -10.54 0.49
N ALA A 65 -5.56 -10.32 -0.81
CA ALA A 65 -6.38 -10.91 -1.85
C ALA A 65 -7.91 -10.82 -1.59
N CYS A 66 -8.35 -9.81 -0.84
CA CYS A 66 -9.74 -9.58 -0.46
C CYS A 66 -10.46 -8.62 -1.41
N GLU A 67 -11.65 -8.17 -1.04
CA GLU A 67 -12.44 -7.19 -1.79
C GLU A 67 -11.63 -5.96 -2.20
N VAL A 68 -10.79 -5.42 -1.31
CA VAL A 68 -9.96 -4.23 -1.57
C VAL A 68 -8.97 -4.47 -2.71
N GLU A 69 -8.10 -5.46 -2.56
CA GLU A 69 -7.05 -5.73 -3.56
C GLU A 69 -7.62 -6.25 -4.87
N THR A 70 -8.68 -7.06 -4.83
CA THR A 70 -9.39 -7.52 -6.03
C THR A 70 -10.00 -6.33 -6.77
N SER A 71 -10.61 -5.39 -6.06
CA SER A 71 -11.17 -4.18 -6.67
C SER A 71 -10.10 -3.31 -7.32
N GLN A 72 -8.97 -3.08 -6.65
CA GLN A 72 -7.85 -2.33 -7.21
C GLN A 72 -7.25 -3.04 -8.43
N ALA A 73 -7.14 -4.37 -8.40
CA ALA A 73 -6.69 -5.15 -9.56
C ALA A 73 -7.65 -5.01 -10.75
N LEU A 74 -8.97 -5.02 -10.52
CA LEU A 74 -9.99 -4.80 -11.55
C LEU A 74 -9.90 -3.40 -12.19
N GLU A 75 -9.50 -2.38 -11.43
CA GLU A 75 -9.27 -1.04 -11.98
C GLU A 75 -7.94 -0.96 -12.76
N CYS A 76 -6.85 -1.46 -12.18
CA CYS A 76 -5.51 -1.25 -12.72
C CYS A 76 -5.13 -2.22 -13.84
N CYS A 77 -5.63 -3.46 -13.80
CA CYS A 77 -5.27 -4.52 -14.74
C CYS A 77 -6.42 -5.52 -14.98
N PRO A 78 -7.60 -5.05 -15.46
CA PRO A 78 -8.82 -5.86 -15.58
C PRO A 78 -8.61 -7.13 -16.42
N ASP A 79 -7.79 -7.06 -17.47
CA ASP A 79 -7.52 -8.19 -18.36
C ASP A 79 -6.73 -9.33 -17.69
N ARG A 80 -6.26 -9.12 -16.47
CA ARG A 80 -5.51 -10.11 -15.67
C ARG A 80 -6.29 -10.63 -14.47
N VAL A 81 -7.53 -10.19 -14.29
CA VAL A 81 -8.40 -10.60 -13.17
C VAL A 81 -9.48 -11.55 -13.68
N TYR A 82 -9.52 -12.72 -13.11
CA TYR A 82 -10.44 -13.81 -13.47
C TYR A 82 -11.46 -13.99 -12.34
N MET A 83 -12.51 -13.19 -12.34
CA MET A 83 -13.52 -13.17 -11.27
C MET A 83 -14.25 -14.51 -11.06
N GLU A 84 -14.30 -15.35 -12.09
CA GLU A 84 -14.83 -16.72 -11.97
C GLU A 84 -13.98 -17.63 -11.06
N ARG A 85 -12.77 -17.18 -10.69
CA ARG A 85 -11.87 -17.85 -9.74
C ARG A 85 -11.86 -17.18 -8.37
N ALA A 86 -12.51 -16.04 -8.22
CA ALA A 86 -12.59 -15.35 -6.95
C ALA A 86 -13.31 -16.20 -5.91
N ILE A 87 -12.79 -16.17 -4.70
CA ILE A 87 -13.36 -16.92 -3.57
C ILE A 87 -13.50 -16.03 -2.35
N CYS A 88 -14.30 -16.51 -1.40
CA CYS A 88 -14.44 -15.92 -0.08
C CYS A 88 -13.79 -16.87 0.93
N ASP A 89 -12.80 -16.37 1.69
CA ASP A 89 -12.11 -17.14 2.74
C ASP A 89 -11.77 -16.22 3.91
N TYR A 90 -12.26 -16.55 5.10
CA TYR A 90 -12.00 -15.84 6.35
C TYR A 90 -11.18 -16.74 7.28
N PRO A 91 -9.86 -16.70 7.19
CA PRO A 91 -9.02 -17.52 8.02
C PRO A 91 -9.15 -17.16 9.49
N ASN A 92 -8.96 -18.15 10.34
CA ASN A 92 -8.93 -17.96 11.78
C ASN A 92 -7.50 -17.60 12.22
N PHE A 93 -7.25 -16.32 12.48
CA PHE A 93 -5.94 -15.84 12.91
C PHE A 93 -5.63 -16.31 14.34
N GLN A 94 -4.42 -16.81 14.55
CA GLN A 94 -3.90 -17.12 15.88
C GLN A 94 -3.73 -15.83 16.68
N LYS A 95 -3.83 -15.92 18.01
CA LYS A 95 -3.75 -14.73 18.89
C LYS A 95 -2.42 -13.98 18.81
N ASP A 96 -1.36 -14.66 18.45
CA ASP A 96 0.02 -14.17 18.34
C ASP A 96 0.45 -13.93 16.88
N PHE A 97 -0.48 -13.92 15.95
CA PHE A 97 -0.22 -13.75 14.51
C PHE A 97 0.66 -12.52 14.19
N ASP A 98 0.45 -11.41 14.90
CA ASP A 98 1.23 -10.19 14.71
C ASP A 98 2.56 -10.17 15.50
N SER A 99 2.79 -11.16 16.36
CA SER A 99 3.91 -11.17 17.32
C SER A 99 4.98 -12.21 16.98
N THR A 100 4.64 -13.21 16.19
CA THR A 100 5.55 -14.31 15.81
C THR A 100 5.59 -14.48 14.29
N PRO A 101 6.72 -14.91 13.73
CA PRO A 101 6.76 -15.31 12.32
C PRO A 101 5.78 -16.47 12.09
N THR A 102 4.89 -16.29 11.14
CA THR A 102 3.87 -17.26 10.77
C THR A 102 3.97 -17.54 9.27
N TYR A 103 3.94 -18.82 8.89
CA TYR A 103 3.91 -19.21 7.49
C TYR A 103 2.50 -19.01 6.91
N TRP A 104 2.41 -18.63 5.66
CA TRP A 104 1.14 -18.37 4.98
C TRP A 104 0.18 -19.56 4.95
N ASP A 105 0.70 -20.77 4.78
CA ASP A 105 -0.07 -22.00 4.76
C ASP A 105 -0.60 -22.43 6.14
N GLU A 106 -0.08 -21.83 7.20
CA GLU A 106 -0.64 -21.97 8.56
C GLU A 106 -1.86 -21.07 8.77
N VAL A 107 -1.92 -19.94 8.06
CA VAL A 107 -3.00 -18.95 8.18
C VAL A 107 -4.14 -19.25 7.21
N THR A 108 -3.83 -19.43 5.94
CA THR A 108 -4.84 -19.64 4.89
C THR A 108 -4.41 -20.73 3.92
N LYS A 109 -5.37 -21.53 3.46
CA LYS A 109 -5.12 -22.57 2.44
C LYS A 109 -5.29 -22.03 1.01
N THR A 110 -5.91 -20.89 0.87
CA THR A 110 -6.28 -20.30 -0.42
C THR A 110 -5.46 -19.08 -0.78
N GLY A 111 -4.79 -18.46 0.21
CA GLY A 111 -4.15 -17.16 0.09
C GLY A 111 -5.11 -15.98 0.26
N VAL A 112 -6.42 -16.20 0.25
CA VAL A 112 -7.42 -15.14 0.44
C VAL A 112 -7.65 -14.87 1.91
N MET A 113 -7.78 -13.61 2.29
CA MET A 113 -8.13 -13.16 3.63
C MET A 113 -9.28 -12.16 3.55
N GLY A 114 -10.50 -12.67 3.39
CA GLY A 114 -11.72 -11.91 3.21
C GLY A 114 -12.53 -12.40 2.01
N ASP A 115 -13.25 -11.49 1.37
CA ASP A 115 -14.13 -11.83 0.23
C ASP A 115 -13.65 -11.17 -1.07
N ALA A 116 -12.94 -11.93 -1.91
CA ALA A 116 -12.52 -11.47 -3.23
C ALA A 116 -13.72 -11.34 -4.21
N THR A 117 -14.80 -12.09 -3.97
CA THR A 117 -15.98 -12.10 -4.87
C THR A 117 -16.76 -10.79 -4.83
N ALA A 118 -16.61 -10.02 -3.73
CA ALA A 118 -17.23 -8.71 -3.55
C ALA A 118 -16.50 -7.56 -4.27
N GLY A 119 -15.33 -7.85 -4.86
CA GLY A 119 -14.54 -6.86 -5.60
C GLY A 119 -15.25 -6.32 -6.84
N THR A 120 -15.17 -5.01 -7.05
CA THR A 120 -15.67 -4.36 -8.28
C THR A 120 -14.71 -3.28 -8.77
N LYS A 121 -14.78 -2.97 -10.06
CA LYS A 121 -13.96 -1.94 -10.68
C LYS A 121 -14.25 -0.55 -10.09
N GLU A 122 -15.51 -0.25 -9.80
CA GLU A 122 -15.95 1.04 -9.23
C GLU A 122 -15.33 1.26 -7.84
N LYS A 123 -15.34 0.22 -6.99
CA LYS A 123 -14.65 0.25 -5.69
C LYS A 123 -13.14 0.44 -5.88
N GLY A 124 -12.57 -0.29 -6.84
CA GLY A 124 -11.15 -0.19 -7.19
C GLY A 124 -10.75 1.22 -7.58
N LYS A 125 -11.55 1.86 -8.43
CA LYS A 125 -11.35 3.26 -8.82
C LYS A 125 -11.37 4.19 -7.60
N ALA A 126 -12.36 4.08 -6.75
CA ALA A 126 -12.48 4.92 -5.56
C ALA A 126 -11.31 4.76 -4.59
N LEU A 127 -10.85 3.52 -4.39
CA LEU A 127 -9.70 3.19 -3.55
C LEU A 127 -8.40 3.75 -4.12
N THR A 128 -8.16 3.51 -5.41
CA THR A 128 -6.95 3.98 -6.10
C THR A 128 -6.90 5.51 -6.18
N ASP A 129 -8.00 6.17 -6.48
CA ASP A 129 -8.08 7.64 -6.50
C ASP A 129 -7.72 8.22 -5.12
N ALA A 130 -8.27 7.68 -4.03
CA ALA A 130 -7.98 8.15 -2.67
C ALA A 130 -6.50 7.99 -2.29
N GLU A 131 -5.88 6.88 -2.66
CA GLU A 131 -4.47 6.61 -2.43
C GLU A 131 -3.58 7.56 -3.26
N VAL A 132 -3.85 7.70 -4.55
CA VAL A 132 -3.10 8.57 -5.46
C VAL A 132 -3.20 10.03 -5.04
N GLU A 133 -4.39 10.52 -4.69
CA GLU A 133 -4.56 11.89 -4.18
C GLU A 133 -3.75 12.14 -2.91
N ALA A 134 -3.70 11.18 -1.98
CA ALA A 134 -2.91 11.29 -0.77
C ALA A 134 -1.40 11.32 -1.07
N MET A 135 -0.93 10.47 -1.99
CA MET A 135 0.45 10.51 -2.46
C MET A 135 0.80 11.83 -3.13
N ILE A 136 -0.09 12.38 -3.98
CA ILE A 136 0.10 13.68 -4.62
C ILE A 136 0.22 14.79 -3.57
N ARG A 137 -0.60 14.78 -2.52
CA ARG A 137 -0.49 15.74 -1.42
C ARG A 137 0.87 15.68 -0.74
N LEU A 138 1.37 14.47 -0.45
CA LEU A 138 2.68 14.28 0.16
C LEU A 138 3.81 14.74 -0.77
N VAL A 139 3.76 14.38 -2.04
CA VAL A 139 4.74 14.83 -3.05
C VAL A 139 4.78 16.36 -3.12
N LYS A 140 3.62 17.02 -3.24
CA LYS A 140 3.53 18.47 -3.28
C LYS A 140 4.08 19.14 -2.01
N TYR A 141 3.83 18.55 -0.86
CA TYR A 141 4.36 19.04 0.42
C TYR A 141 5.89 18.96 0.46
N GLU A 142 6.46 17.85 0.02
CA GLU A 142 7.91 17.67 0.02
C GLU A 142 8.63 18.54 -1.02
N LEU A 143 8.03 18.71 -2.19
CA LEU A 143 8.56 19.62 -3.23
C LEU A 143 8.61 21.07 -2.74
N LYS A 144 7.55 21.55 -2.04
CA LYS A 144 7.55 22.90 -1.47
C LYS A 144 8.68 23.12 -0.46
N LYS A 145 9.01 22.12 0.34
CA LYS A 145 10.15 22.20 1.27
C LYS A 145 11.50 22.31 0.54
N THR A 146 11.63 21.60 -0.57
CA THR A 146 12.86 21.61 -1.37
C THR A 146 13.02 22.95 -2.12
N ASP A 147 11.93 23.50 -2.65
CA ASP A 147 11.93 24.83 -3.30
C ASP A 147 12.27 25.97 -2.30
N ILE A 148 11.83 25.85 -1.05
CA ILE A 148 12.17 26.81 0.00
C ILE A 148 13.69 26.77 0.28
N ALA A 149 14.28 25.58 0.36
CA ALA A 149 15.72 25.44 0.55
C ALA A 149 16.55 25.99 -0.63
N GLY A 150 16.03 25.93 -1.85
CA GLY A 150 16.68 26.50 -3.04
C GLY A 150 16.63 28.03 -3.14
N LYS A 151 15.67 28.68 -2.50
CA LYS A 151 15.51 30.15 -2.50
C LYS A 151 16.24 30.85 -1.36
N GLU A 152 16.65 30.13 -0.33
CA GLU A 152 17.45 30.67 0.77
C GLU A 152 18.96 30.59 0.49
N ALA A 153 19.35 29.97 -0.62
CA ALA A 153 20.76 29.79 -1.02
C ALA A 153 21.23 30.77 -2.11
N GLU A 154 20.38 31.69 -2.58
CA GLU A 154 20.72 32.83 -3.45
C GLU A 154 20.76 34.13 -2.63
#